data_aa6e8067ba93e6a81fdf5998169d7baf
#
_entry.id   aa6e8067ba93e6a81fdf5998169d7baf
#
_cell.length_a   1.000
_cell.length_b   1.000
_cell.length_c   1.000
_cell.angle_alpha   90.00
_cell.angle_beta   90.00
_cell.angle_gamma   90.00
#
_symmetry.space_group_name_H-M   'P 1'
#
loop_
_entity.id
_entity.type
_entity.pdbx_description
1 polymer ?
#
loop_
_entity_poly.entity_id
_entity_poly.type
_entity_poly.pdbx_seq_one_letter_code
_entity_poly.pdbx_strand_id
1 'polypeptide(L)'
;MITRTRVIENLDELLSHGNREGRRIALDVLEAGLAAPDPYDNVRSVVRLEGRRLVVGNPALSQPPGREPVEFDLDNVGNIYVVGGGKAAQREAEAIEHVLGDRITEGQINAKKGDSIRLKRIGVTLAGHPIPDEESVSGARRILEILRKARRGDIVFLCISGGATSLTALPVPGVSLADLQEVYRVLYFGAGANMPAANAVRNHLALMNTKFARYVGDATLVSILTTETPPKLKVHLFERPDSADPYNAAIDVLRNYNCWDAMPTSVREFLLARDPQYGPLRKEETQGKPHYHFRVMGPEYMLEAGLRRARELGLNAT
;
A
#
# COMPACT_ATOMS: atom_id res chain seq x y z
N MET A 1 -16.47 -11.56 22.79
CA MET A 1 -16.46 -10.13 22.41
C MET A 1 -15.10 -9.58 22.74
N ILE A 2 -14.26 -9.26 21.77
CA ILE A 2 -13.01 -8.53 21.99
C ILE A 2 -13.45 -7.11 22.32
N THR A 3 -13.20 -6.66 23.53
CA THR A 3 -13.39 -5.25 23.93
C THR A 3 -12.47 -4.41 23.04
N ARG A 4 -13.04 -3.75 22.05
CA ARG A 4 -12.31 -2.84 21.15
C ARG A 4 -11.72 -1.73 22.03
N THR A 5 -10.40 -1.63 22.07
CA THR A 5 -9.72 -0.51 22.71
C THR A 5 -10.15 0.78 21.99
N ARG A 6 -10.53 1.81 22.72
CA ARG A 6 -10.88 3.12 22.15
C ARG A 6 -9.71 3.66 21.35
N VAL A 7 -10.01 4.30 20.22
CA VAL A 7 -9.02 4.96 19.37
C VAL A 7 -8.68 6.34 19.92
N ILE A 8 -9.68 7.04 20.49
CA ILE A 8 -9.48 8.34 21.14
C ILE A 8 -9.05 8.10 22.58
N GLU A 9 -7.75 8.21 22.85
CA GLU A 9 -7.16 7.91 24.17
C GLU A 9 -7.44 8.97 25.22
N ASN A 10 -7.47 10.27 24.84
CA ASN A 10 -7.66 11.41 25.74
C ASN A 10 -9.12 11.91 25.80
N LEU A 11 -10.09 11.00 25.72
CA LEU A 11 -11.50 11.34 25.65
C LEU A 11 -11.98 12.20 26.83
N ASP A 12 -11.54 11.88 28.05
CA ASP A 12 -11.95 12.58 29.26
C ASP A 12 -11.47 14.03 29.27
N GLU A 13 -10.25 14.29 28.78
CA GLU A 13 -9.71 15.64 28.59
C GLU A 13 -10.56 16.42 27.58
N LEU A 14 -10.86 15.82 26.43
CA LEU A 14 -11.68 16.44 25.38
C LEU A 14 -13.12 16.74 25.84
N LEU A 15 -13.64 16.01 26.82
CA LEU A 15 -14.96 16.21 27.42
C LEU A 15 -14.96 17.16 28.62
N SER A 16 -13.80 17.59 29.13
CA SER A 16 -13.68 18.35 30.38
C SER A 16 -14.22 19.79 30.31
N HIS A 17 -14.40 20.37 29.12
CA HIS A 17 -14.74 21.78 28.92
C HIS A 17 -15.74 22.03 27.78
N GLY A 18 -16.29 23.24 27.73
CA GLY A 18 -17.23 23.69 26.69
C GLY A 18 -18.58 22.96 26.72
N ASN A 19 -19.20 22.81 25.56
CA ASN A 19 -20.44 22.05 25.43
C ASN A 19 -20.16 20.55 25.50
N ARG A 20 -20.21 20.00 26.70
CA ARG A 20 -19.86 18.60 26.98
C ARG A 20 -20.75 17.61 26.22
N GLU A 21 -22.05 17.90 26.10
CA GLU A 21 -22.98 17.02 25.40
C GLU A 21 -22.71 17.01 23.88
N GLY A 22 -22.59 18.18 23.27
CA GLY A 22 -22.23 18.28 21.85
C GLY A 22 -20.87 17.65 21.55
N ARG A 23 -19.89 17.84 22.45
CA ARG A 23 -18.58 17.17 22.33
C ARG A 23 -18.68 15.65 22.43
N ARG A 24 -19.48 15.13 23.37
CA ARG A 24 -19.70 13.69 23.51
C ARG A 24 -20.27 13.09 22.24
N ILE A 25 -21.28 13.73 21.65
CA ILE A 25 -21.90 13.30 20.39
C ILE A 25 -20.85 13.33 19.26
N ALA A 26 -20.14 14.44 19.10
CA ALA A 26 -19.14 14.59 18.05
C ALA A 26 -18.00 13.56 18.17
N LEU A 27 -17.48 13.33 19.39
CA LEU A 27 -16.42 12.37 19.66
C LEU A 27 -16.89 10.92 19.50
N ASP A 28 -18.15 10.61 19.80
CA ASP A 28 -18.73 9.28 19.57
C ASP A 28 -18.84 8.98 18.06
N VAL A 29 -19.25 9.94 17.27
CA VAL A 29 -19.27 9.83 15.80
C VAL A 29 -17.85 9.69 15.23
N LEU A 30 -16.91 10.50 15.75
CA LEU A 30 -15.51 10.44 15.32
C LEU A 30 -14.85 9.12 15.70
N GLU A 31 -15.08 8.61 16.91
CA GLU A 31 -14.59 7.30 17.37
C GLU A 31 -15.06 6.18 16.44
N ALA A 32 -16.37 6.18 16.08
CA ALA A 32 -16.92 5.21 15.16
C ALA A 32 -16.24 5.27 13.77
N GLY A 33 -16.00 6.48 13.27
CA GLY A 33 -15.29 6.69 12.02
C GLY A 33 -13.85 6.22 12.07
N LEU A 34 -13.10 6.58 13.10
CA LEU A 34 -11.69 6.21 13.26
C LEU A 34 -11.49 4.70 13.51
N ALA A 35 -12.44 4.05 14.19
CA ALA A 35 -12.37 2.63 14.50
C ALA A 35 -12.76 1.72 13.31
N ALA A 36 -13.50 2.24 12.33
CA ALA A 36 -13.97 1.45 11.19
C ALA A 36 -12.85 0.97 10.26
N PRO A 37 -11.83 1.78 9.92
CA PRO A 37 -10.77 1.36 9.02
C PRO A 37 -9.64 0.62 9.74
N ASP A 38 -9.93 -0.48 10.43
CA ASP A 38 -8.88 -1.35 10.97
C ASP A 38 -8.36 -2.27 9.86
N PRO A 39 -7.09 -2.14 9.42
CA PRO A 39 -6.55 -2.96 8.35
C PRO A 39 -6.57 -4.46 8.66
N TYR A 40 -6.37 -4.84 9.92
CA TYR A 40 -6.38 -6.23 10.34
C TYR A 40 -7.78 -6.85 10.22
N ASP A 41 -8.80 -6.21 10.78
CA ASP A 41 -10.17 -6.70 10.74
C ASP A 41 -10.71 -6.74 9.29
N ASN A 42 -10.41 -5.71 8.51
CA ASN A 42 -10.84 -5.62 7.11
C ASN A 42 -10.18 -6.71 6.26
N VAL A 43 -8.88 -6.96 6.41
CA VAL A 43 -8.21 -8.05 5.70
C VAL A 43 -8.76 -9.40 6.12
N ARG A 44 -9.03 -9.63 7.41
CA ARG A 44 -9.65 -10.88 7.87
C ARG A 44 -11.06 -11.10 7.34
N SER A 45 -11.79 -10.04 7.02
CA SER A 45 -13.09 -10.16 6.35
C SER A 45 -12.97 -10.51 4.86
N VAL A 46 -11.83 -10.18 4.24
CA VAL A 46 -11.54 -10.42 2.82
C VAL A 46 -10.81 -11.74 2.60
N VAL A 47 -9.85 -12.07 3.45
CA VAL A 47 -9.04 -13.30 3.35
C VAL A 47 -9.54 -14.31 4.38
N ARG A 48 -10.10 -15.43 3.90
CA ARG A 48 -10.71 -16.46 4.75
C ARG A 48 -10.22 -17.85 4.35
N LEU A 49 -10.10 -18.72 5.34
CA LEU A 49 -9.81 -20.14 5.14
C LEU A 49 -11.05 -20.96 5.49
N GLU A 50 -11.60 -21.67 4.52
CA GLU A 50 -12.75 -22.55 4.65
C GLU A 50 -12.33 -24.01 4.41
N GLY A 51 -11.86 -24.66 5.47
CA GLY A 51 -11.21 -25.96 5.38
C GLY A 51 -9.89 -25.90 4.60
N ARG A 52 -9.87 -26.45 3.38
CA ARG A 52 -8.71 -26.39 2.48
C ARG A 52 -8.84 -25.32 1.40
N ARG A 53 -9.92 -24.59 1.41
CA ARG A 53 -10.23 -23.55 0.43
C ARG A 53 -9.86 -22.18 0.98
N LEU A 54 -8.94 -21.51 0.31
CA LEU A 54 -8.60 -20.11 0.56
C LEU A 54 -9.54 -19.24 -0.29
N VAL A 55 -10.34 -18.42 0.37
CA VAL A 55 -11.29 -17.49 -0.28
C VAL A 55 -10.79 -16.08 -0.08
N VAL A 56 -10.61 -15.33 -1.17
CA VAL A 56 -10.19 -13.92 -1.13
C VAL A 56 -11.24 -13.06 -1.84
N GLY A 57 -11.78 -12.14 -1.11
CA GLY A 57 -12.83 -11.21 -1.54
C GLY A 57 -14.00 -11.21 -0.59
N ASN A 58 -14.68 -10.07 -0.53
CA ASN A 58 -15.90 -9.88 0.23
C ASN A 58 -16.81 -8.88 -0.51
N PRO A 59 -17.96 -9.33 -1.08
CA PRO A 59 -18.86 -8.45 -1.83
C PRO A 59 -19.45 -7.29 -1.02
N ALA A 60 -19.47 -7.42 0.33
CA ALA A 60 -19.93 -6.34 1.22
C ALA A 60 -18.94 -5.18 1.33
N LEU A 61 -17.69 -5.36 0.89
CA LEU A 61 -16.67 -4.31 0.83
C LEU A 61 -16.59 -3.78 -0.60
N SER A 62 -16.48 -2.48 -0.81
CA SER A 62 -16.45 -1.83 -2.13
C SER A 62 -15.11 -1.99 -2.86
N GLN A 63 -14.93 -3.07 -3.58
CA GLN A 63 -13.62 -3.44 -3.96
C GLN A 63 -13.19 -4.03 -5.23
N PRO A 64 -13.02 -3.46 -6.23
CA PRO A 64 -13.96 -2.62 -6.92
C PRO A 64 -15.35 -3.26 -6.94
N PRO A 65 -16.42 -2.46 -7.00
CA PRO A 65 -17.79 -2.93 -6.92
C PRO A 65 -18.07 -4.10 -7.86
N GLY A 66 -18.78 -5.14 -7.34
CA GLY A 66 -19.21 -6.27 -8.12
C GLY A 66 -18.15 -7.32 -8.44
N ARG A 67 -16.98 -7.28 -7.80
CA ARG A 67 -15.98 -8.32 -7.98
C ARG A 67 -16.30 -9.53 -7.11
N GLU A 68 -16.49 -10.65 -7.76
CA GLU A 68 -16.71 -11.93 -7.07
C GLU A 68 -15.45 -12.36 -6.32
N PRO A 69 -15.58 -13.03 -5.18
CA PRO A 69 -14.46 -13.64 -4.49
C PRO A 69 -13.73 -14.64 -5.38
N VAL A 70 -12.42 -14.71 -5.22
CA VAL A 70 -11.60 -15.74 -5.84
C VAL A 70 -11.28 -16.84 -4.84
N GLU A 71 -11.28 -18.09 -5.31
CA GLU A 71 -11.07 -19.27 -4.49
C GLU A 71 -9.85 -20.05 -4.97
N PHE A 72 -9.07 -20.56 -4.02
CA PHE A 72 -7.91 -21.39 -4.28
C PHE A 72 -8.00 -22.66 -3.43
N ASP A 73 -7.90 -23.84 -4.08
CA ASP A 73 -7.72 -25.10 -3.38
C ASP A 73 -6.26 -25.23 -2.95
N LEU A 74 -6.00 -25.17 -1.66
CA LEU A 74 -4.66 -25.19 -1.10
C LEU A 74 -3.88 -26.49 -1.33
N ASP A 75 -4.53 -27.57 -1.73
CA ASP A 75 -3.84 -28.80 -2.15
C ASP A 75 -3.17 -28.63 -3.51
N ASN A 76 -3.62 -27.68 -4.31
CA ASN A 76 -3.06 -27.35 -5.62
C ASN A 76 -2.16 -26.10 -5.60
N VAL A 77 -1.93 -25.51 -4.43
CA VAL A 77 -1.04 -24.37 -4.23
C VAL A 77 0.35 -24.86 -3.80
N GLY A 78 1.38 -24.39 -4.47
CA GLY A 78 2.76 -24.68 -4.12
C GLY A 78 3.20 -23.89 -2.88
N ASN A 79 3.76 -22.71 -3.09
CA ASN A 79 4.21 -21.83 -2.03
C ASN A 79 3.26 -20.65 -1.84
N ILE A 80 3.22 -20.14 -0.62
CA ILE A 80 2.53 -18.89 -0.29
C ILE A 80 3.54 -17.89 0.23
N TYR A 81 3.69 -16.78 -0.47
CA TYR A 81 4.56 -15.68 -0.10
C TYR A 81 3.75 -14.48 0.34
N VAL A 82 4.24 -13.74 1.35
CA VAL A 82 3.61 -12.50 1.81
C VAL A 82 4.65 -11.39 1.81
N VAL A 83 4.48 -10.41 0.94
CA VAL A 83 5.43 -9.30 0.79
C VAL A 83 4.72 -7.96 0.76
N GLY A 84 5.45 -6.88 0.98
CA GLY A 84 4.89 -5.56 0.83
C GLY A 84 5.54 -4.49 1.68
N GLY A 85 4.88 -3.34 1.74
CA GLY A 85 5.33 -2.23 2.56
C GLY A 85 4.31 -1.11 2.64
N GLY A 86 4.45 -0.31 3.67
CA GLY A 86 3.54 0.77 3.96
C GLY A 86 3.24 0.90 5.45
N LYS A 87 2.61 2.01 5.84
CA LYS A 87 2.30 2.29 7.26
C LYS A 87 1.30 1.30 7.88
N ALA A 88 0.43 0.69 7.07
CA ALA A 88 -0.54 -0.32 7.49
C ALA A 88 -0.16 -1.75 7.03
N ALA A 89 0.85 -1.92 6.18
CA ALA A 89 1.19 -3.20 5.56
C ALA A 89 1.50 -4.31 6.60
N GLN A 90 2.08 -3.97 7.75
CA GLN A 90 2.32 -4.94 8.82
C GLN A 90 1.00 -5.46 9.43
N ARG A 91 -0.02 -4.59 9.56
CA ARG A 91 -1.35 -5.00 10.05
C ARG A 91 -2.10 -5.85 9.03
N GLU A 92 -1.95 -5.55 7.74
CA GLU A 92 -2.48 -6.38 6.65
C GLU A 92 -1.85 -7.78 6.67
N ALA A 93 -0.52 -7.83 6.76
CA ALA A 93 0.23 -9.08 6.82
C ALA A 93 -0.05 -9.89 8.11
N GLU A 94 -0.27 -9.23 9.24
CA GLU A 94 -0.66 -9.86 10.52
C GLU A 94 -2.00 -10.61 10.37
N ALA A 95 -2.96 -10.03 9.67
CA ALA A 95 -4.23 -10.67 9.39
C ALA A 95 -4.06 -11.91 8.49
N ILE A 96 -3.21 -11.82 7.46
CA ILE A 96 -2.89 -12.95 6.57
C ILE A 96 -2.13 -14.03 7.33
N GLU A 97 -1.15 -13.66 8.18
CA GLU A 97 -0.40 -14.61 9.02
C GLU A 97 -1.34 -15.35 9.98
N HIS A 98 -2.33 -14.64 10.55
CA HIS A 98 -3.33 -15.24 11.42
C HIS A 98 -4.20 -16.28 10.69
N VAL A 99 -4.57 -16.01 9.44
CA VAL A 99 -5.42 -16.91 8.63
C VAL A 99 -4.65 -18.11 8.11
N LEU A 100 -3.44 -17.90 7.62
CA LEU A 100 -2.68 -18.93 6.89
C LEU A 100 -1.67 -19.68 7.76
N GLY A 101 -1.14 -19.05 8.82
CA GLY A 101 -0.23 -19.68 9.77
C GLY A 101 0.96 -20.37 9.09
N ASP A 102 1.09 -21.69 9.35
CA ASP A 102 2.18 -22.53 8.84
C ASP A 102 2.21 -22.73 7.31
N ARG A 103 1.14 -22.32 6.62
CA ARG A 103 1.08 -22.38 5.16
C ARG A 103 1.90 -21.27 4.47
N ILE A 104 2.30 -20.24 5.21
CA ILE A 104 3.18 -19.20 4.68
C ILE A 104 4.58 -19.77 4.56
N THR A 105 5.09 -19.81 3.33
CA THR A 105 6.43 -20.30 3.01
C THR A 105 7.49 -19.30 3.41
N GLU A 106 7.32 -18.05 3.03
CA GLU A 106 8.28 -16.98 3.31
C GLU A 106 7.59 -15.63 3.17
N GLY A 107 8.08 -14.61 3.87
CA GLY A 107 7.54 -13.26 3.71
C GLY A 107 8.49 -12.18 4.20
N GLN A 108 8.25 -10.95 3.69
CA GLN A 108 8.98 -9.74 4.09
C GLN A 108 8.10 -8.50 3.96
N ILE A 109 7.98 -7.76 5.03
CA ILE A 109 7.26 -6.47 5.10
C ILE A 109 8.22 -5.36 5.49
N ASN A 110 8.15 -4.23 4.77
CA ASN A 110 8.81 -3.00 5.20
C ASN A 110 7.79 -2.10 5.90
N ALA A 111 7.99 -1.91 7.21
CA ALA A 111 7.19 -1.07 8.07
C ALA A 111 7.94 0.22 8.44
N LYS A 112 7.26 1.20 9.00
CA LYS A 112 7.85 2.47 9.37
C LYS A 112 8.68 2.34 10.67
N LYS A 113 9.85 2.98 10.75
CA LYS A 113 10.60 3.15 12.00
C LYS A 113 9.72 3.75 13.10
N GLY A 114 9.79 3.15 14.27
CA GLY A 114 8.95 3.46 15.43
C GLY A 114 7.75 2.54 15.62
N ASP A 115 7.41 1.71 14.62
CA ASP A 115 6.38 0.70 14.78
C ASP A 115 6.89 -0.50 15.60
N SER A 116 6.01 -1.13 16.36
CA SER A 116 6.31 -2.40 17.04
C SER A 116 6.21 -3.56 16.04
N ILE A 117 7.14 -4.52 16.12
CA ILE A 117 7.09 -5.74 15.30
C ILE A 117 6.00 -6.65 15.85
N ARG A 118 5.04 -7.04 15.00
CA ARG A 118 3.88 -7.87 15.32
C ARG A 118 3.92 -9.26 14.68
N LEU A 119 4.63 -9.39 13.56
CA LEU A 119 4.70 -10.62 12.77
C LEU A 119 5.68 -11.62 13.39
N LYS A 120 5.37 -12.90 13.28
CA LYS A 120 6.17 -14.00 13.84
C LYS A 120 6.86 -14.84 12.78
N ARG A 121 6.25 -14.97 11.60
CA ARG A 121 6.72 -15.79 10.48
C ARG A 121 7.23 -14.98 9.32
N ILE A 122 6.68 -13.79 9.16
CA ILE A 122 7.02 -12.86 8.10
C ILE A 122 8.10 -11.91 8.62
N GLY A 123 9.21 -11.78 7.91
CA GLY A 123 10.27 -10.85 8.24
C GLY A 123 9.80 -9.40 8.20
N VAL A 124 10.29 -8.57 9.10
CA VAL A 124 9.97 -7.14 9.15
C VAL A 124 11.26 -6.33 9.09
N THR A 125 11.30 -5.34 8.21
CA THR A 125 12.33 -4.30 8.21
C THR A 125 11.69 -2.97 8.55
N LEU A 126 12.20 -2.31 9.60
CA LEU A 126 11.77 -0.97 9.99
C LEU A 126 12.56 0.06 9.19
N ALA A 127 11.90 0.73 8.28
CA ALA A 127 12.49 1.59 7.25
C ALA A 127 12.10 3.07 7.42
N GLY A 128 12.85 3.95 6.74
CA GLY A 128 12.67 5.40 6.79
C GLY A 128 11.43 5.87 6.02
N HIS A 129 10.72 6.81 6.62
CA HIS A 129 9.57 7.49 6.03
C HIS A 129 9.44 8.92 6.58
N PRO A 130 9.23 9.95 5.78
CA PRO A 130 8.90 9.97 4.35
C PRO A 130 10.10 9.88 3.39
N ILE A 131 11.33 10.02 3.87
CA ILE A 131 12.55 9.86 3.07
C ILE A 131 13.05 8.43 3.26
N PRO A 132 13.36 7.70 2.16
CA PRO A 132 13.89 6.34 2.24
C PRO A 132 15.30 6.34 2.85
N ASP A 133 15.68 5.21 3.44
CA ASP A 133 17.01 4.98 4.05
C ASP A 133 17.59 3.61 3.64
N GLU A 134 18.73 3.24 4.22
CA GLU A 134 19.39 1.97 3.93
C GLU A 134 18.51 0.76 4.26
N GLU A 135 17.69 0.85 5.29
CA GLU A 135 16.74 -0.20 5.66
C GLU A 135 15.61 -0.32 4.63
N SER A 136 15.18 0.80 4.03
CA SER A 136 14.24 0.78 2.90
C SER A 136 14.81 -0.06 1.76
N VAL A 137 16.09 0.15 1.42
CA VAL A 137 16.79 -0.56 0.34
C VAL A 137 16.99 -2.03 0.69
N SER A 138 17.48 -2.33 1.91
CA SER A 138 17.77 -3.71 2.32
C SER A 138 16.52 -4.56 2.39
N GLY A 139 15.43 -4.03 2.97
CA GLY A 139 14.15 -4.71 3.02
C GLY A 139 13.53 -4.89 1.63
N ALA A 140 13.65 -3.88 0.76
CA ALA A 140 13.18 -3.97 -0.62
C ALA A 140 13.94 -5.02 -1.44
N ARG A 141 15.24 -5.22 -1.21
CA ARG A 141 16.01 -6.32 -1.82
C ARG A 141 15.47 -7.68 -1.42
N ARG A 142 15.18 -7.90 -0.13
CA ARG A 142 14.59 -9.16 0.36
C ARG A 142 13.21 -9.40 -0.27
N ILE A 143 12.37 -8.36 -0.37
CA ILE A 143 11.09 -8.47 -1.07
C ILE A 143 11.31 -8.91 -2.52
N LEU A 144 12.24 -8.27 -3.25
CA LEU A 144 12.55 -8.61 -4.64
C LEU A 144 13.07 -10.06 -4.78
N GLU A 145 13.90 -10.51 -3.86
CA GLU A 145 14.40 -11.89 -3.83
C GLU A 145 13.26 -12.90 -3.65
N ILE A 146 12.32 -12.64 -2.76
CA ILE A 146 11.13 -13.48 -2.56
C ILE A 146 10.25 -13.50 -3.80
N LEU A 147 9.96 -12.33 -4.39
CA LEU A 147 9.16 -12.23 -5.61
C LEU A 147 9.73 -13.05 -6.77
N ARG A 148 11.07 -13.07 -6.92
CA ARG A 148 11.77 -13.83 -7.96
C ARG A 148 11.75 -15.36 -7.77
N LYS A 149 11.47 -15.84 -6.56
CA LYS A 149 11.27 -17.27 -6.28
C LYS A 149 9.92 -17.77 -6.74
N ALA A 150 8.93 -16.88 -6.79
CA ALA A 150 7.55 -17.24 -7.12
C ALA A 150 7.41 -17.75 -8.57
N ARG A 151 6.60 -18.78 -8.75
CA ARG A 151 6.37 -19.44 -10.03
C ARG A 151 4.91 -19.86 -10.16
N ARG A 152 4.54 -20.37 -11.31
CA ARG A 152 3.19 -20.91 -11.56
C ARG A 152 2.80 -21.91 -10.48
N GLY A 153 1.60 -21.77 -9.94
CA GLY A 153 1.07 -22.58 -8.83
C GLY A 153 1.33 -21.97 -7.44
N ASP A 154 2.19 -20.95 -7.33
CA ASP A 154 2.39 -20.23 -6.09
C ASP A 154 1.40 -19.05 -5.97
N ILE A 155 1.15 -18.61 -4.73
CA ILE A 155 0.39 -17.40 -4.41
C ILE A 155 1.31 -16.38 -3.75
N VAL A 156 1.30 -15.16 -4.24
CA VAL A 156 1.98 -14.01 -3.63
C VAL A 156 0.92 -13.04 -3.12
N PHE A 157 0.84 -12.87 -1.81
CA PHE A 157 0.13 -11.76 -1.19
C PHE A 157 1.01 -10.51 -1.20
N LEU A 158 0.50 -9.42 -1.75
CA LEU A 158 1.16 -8.13 -1.78
C LEU A 158 0.38 -7.13 -0.92
N CYS A 159 0.92 -6.82 0.27
CA CYS A 159 0.35 -5.87 1.24
C CYS A 159 0.87 -4.47 0.97
N ILE A 160 0.02 -3.55 0.51
CA ILE A 160 0.42 -2.20 0.13
C ILE A 160 -0.48 -1.15 0.78
N SER A 161 0.16 -0.21 1.46
CA SER A 161 -0.54 0.93 2.05
C SER A 161 0.24 2.24 1.86
N GLY A 162 -0.32 3.34 2.35
CA GLY A 162 0.32 4.65 2.29
C GLY A 162 1.75 4.63 2.83
N GLY A 163 2.68 5.24 2.10
CA GLY A 163 4.11 5.29 2.43
C GLY A 163 4.96 4.21 1.75
N ALA A 164 4.37 3.23 1.05
CA ALA A 164 5.10 2.15 0.39
C ALA A 164 6.24 2.65 -0.52
N THR A 165 6.03 3.74 -1.25
CA THR A 165 7.03 4.32 -2.17
C THR A 165 8.38 4.63 -1.49
N SER A 166 8.36 5.11 -0.24
CA SER A 166 9.57 5.37 0.53
C SER A 166 10.05 4.11 1.24
N LEU A 167 9.14 3.38 1.86
CA LEU A 167 9.47 2.22 2.69
C LEU A 167 10.04 1.05 1.87
N THR A 168 9.66 0.92 0.58
CA THR A 168 10.18 -0.12 -0.32
C THR A 168 11.05 0.45 -1.45
N ALA A 169 11.68 1.59 -1.22
CA ALA A 169 12.54 2.23 -2.20
C ALA A 169 13.80 1.38 -2.45
N LEU A 170 13.94 0.89 -3.67
CA LEU A 170 15.15 0.24 -4.16
C LEU A 170 15.59 0.96 -5.43
N PRO A 171 16.63 1.82 -5.36
CA PRO A 171 17.04 2.62 -6.51
C PRO A 171 17.33 1.77 -7.74
N VAL A 172 17.02 2.31 -8.92
CA VAL A 172 17.40 1.73 -10.21
C VAL A 172 18.91 1.75 -10.39
N PRO A 173 19.50 0.87 -11.23
CA PRO A 173 20.93 0.92 -11.53
C PRO A 173 21.38 2.30 -12.01
N GLY A 174 22.51 2.75 -11.50
CA GLY A 174 23.08 4.07 -11.81
C GLY A 174 22.58 5.21 -10.95
N VAL A 175 21.51 5.04 -10.18
CA VAL A 175 21.01 6.03 -9.22
C VAL A 175 21.32 5.55 -7.79
N SER A 176 22.02 6.38 -7.01
CA SER A 176 22.31 6.04 -5.61
C SER A 176 21.13 6.33 -4.69
N LEU A 177 21.16 5.75 -3.47
CA LEU A 177 20.19 6.11 -2.44
C LEU A 177 20.25 7.61 -2.10
N ALA A 178 21.44 8.18 -2.03
CA ALA A 178 21.63 9.60 -1.77
C ALA A 178 20.99 10.48 -2.86
N ASP A 179 21.15 10.10 -4.13
CA ASP A 179 20.52 10.80 -5.25
C ASP A 179 18.98 10.68 -5.18
N LEU A 180 18.47 9.50 -4.86
CA LEU A 180 17.03 9.33 -4.66
C LEU A 180 16.50 10.16 -3.49
N GLN A 181 17.23 10.22 -2.37
CA GLN A 181 16.89 11.07 -1.22
C GLN A 181 16.88 12.55 -1.61
N GLU A 182 17.82 13.00 -2.46
CA GLU A 182 17.85 14.38 -2.93
C GLU A 182 16.62 14.71 -3.79
N VAL A 183 16.15 13.80 -4.63
CA VAL A 183 14.88 13.96 -5.35
C VAL A 183 13.70 14.20 -4.39
N TYR A 184 13.66 13.47 -3.26
CA TYR A 184 12.62 13.70 -2.25
C TYR A 184 12.75 15.07 -1.61
N ARG A 185 13.98 15.51 -1.26
CA ARG A 185 14.20 16.81 -0.63
C ARG A 185 13.84 17.96 -1.56
N VAL A 186 14.34 17.93 -2.78
CA VAL A 186 14.15 19.03 -3.73
C VAL A 186 12.72 19.09 -4.25
N LEU A 187 12.19 17.99 -4.76
CA LEU A 187 10.89 18.00 -5.43
C LEU A 187 9.72 18.00 -4.43
N TYR A 188 9.74 17.14 -3.42
CA TYR A 188 8.61 16.98 -2.53
C TYR A 188 8.62 18.03 -1.40
N PHE A 189 9.74 18.17 -0.69
CA PHE A 189 9.82 19.10 0.44
C PHE A 189 10.20 20.52 0.02
N GLY A 190 11.10 20.69 -0.92
CA GLY A 190 11.57 22.00 -1.37
C GLY A 190 10.56 22.71 -2.27
N ALA A 191 10.13 22.07 -3.35
CA ALA A 191 9.21 22.65 -4.31
C ALA A 191 7.72 22.41 -4.00
N GLY A 192 7.39 21.62 -2.96
CA GLY A 192 6.01 21.36 -2.56
C GLY A 192 5.20 20.58 -3.61
N ALA A 193 5.85 19.73 -4.39
CA ALA A 193 5.16 18.96 -5.41
C ALA A 193 4.07 18.07 -4.78
N ASN A 194 2.89 18.06 -5.36
CA ASN A 194 1.82 17.18 -4.92
C ASN A 194 2.17 15.70 -5.15
N MET A 195 1.48 14.79 -4.46
CA MET A 195 1.77 13.35 -4.51
C MET A 195 1.73 12.76 -5.93
N PRO A 196 0.76 13.08 -6.79
CA PRO A 196 0.77 12.63 -8.18
C PRO A 196 2.02 13.04 -8.95
N ALA A 197 2.44 14.31 -8.84
CA ALA A 197 3.65 14.82 -9.49
C ALA A 197 4.91 14.15 -8.94
N ALA A 198 5.07 14.11 -7.62
CA ALA A 198 6.20 13.43 -6.99
C ALA A 198 6.30 11.96 -7.38
N ASN A 199 5.16 11.25 -7.45
CA ASN A 199 5.13 9.84 -7.86
C ASN A 199 5.48 9.65 -9.34
N ALA A 200 5.13 10.59 -10.23
CA ALA A 200 5.52 10.53 -11.63
C ALA A 200 7.05 10.42 -11.80
N VAL A 201 7.81 11.07 -10.92
CA VAL A 201 9.28 11.00 -10.93
C VAL A 201 9.78 9.77 -10.15
N ARG A 202 9.37 9.62 -8.89
CA ARG A 202 9.88 8.57 -7.98
C ARG A 202 9.65 7.14 -8.48
N ASN A 203 8.53 6.90 -9.18
CA ASN A 203 8.22 5.59 -9.73
C ASN A 203 9.18 5.14 -10.84
N HIS A 204 9.86 6.07 -11.52
CA HIS A 204 10.92 5.72 -12.47
C HIS A 204 12.21 5.33 -11.75
N LEU A 205 12.52 6.00 -10.64
CA LEU A 205 13.81 5.91 -9.97
C LEU A 205 13.95 4.73 -8.99
N ALA A 206 12.89 3.93 -8.80
CA ALA A 206 12.92 2.74 -7.96
C ALA A 206 12.41 1.52 -8.70
N LEU A 207 13.04 0.36 -8.45
CA LEU A 207 12.75 -0.90 -9.15
C LEU A 207 11.33 -1.41 -8.89
N MET A 208 10.82 -1.27 -7.66
CA MET A 208 9.56 -1.91 -7.27
C MET A 208 8.38 -0.95 -7.15
N ASN A 209 8.62 0.35 -7.01
CA ASN A 209 7.53 1.32 -6.88
C ASN A 209 6.52 1.15 -8.02
N THR A 210 5.30 0.73 -7.69
CA THR A 210 4.24 0.41 -8.64
C THR A 210 4.55 -0.72 -9.65
N LYS A 211 5.63 -1.49 -9.46
CA LYS A 211 6.15 -2.48 -10.43
C LYS A 211 6.33 -3.89 -9.85
N PHE A 212 5.77 -4.18 -8.68
CA PHE A 212 5.91 -5.50 -8.04
C PHE A 212 5.50 -6.66 -8.95
N ALA A 213 4.43 -6.49 -9.72
CA ALA A 213 3.91 -7.51 -10.63
C ALA A 213 4.90 -7.92 -11.74
N ARG A 214 5.87 -7.07 -12.08
CA ARG A 214 6.94 -7.40 -13.03
C ARG A 214 7.80 -8.57 -12.55
N TYR A 215 7.94 -8.73 -11.25
CA TYR A 215 8.86 -9.68 -10.62
C TYR A 215 8.20 -10.97 -10.12
N VAL A 216 6.87 -11.06 -10.20
CA VAL A 216 6.09 -12.23 -9.72
C VAL A 216 6.07 -13.40 -10.73
N GLY A 217 6.51 -13.15 -11.96
CA GLY A 217 6.48 -14.17 -13.02
C GLY A 217 5.05 -14.61 -13.37
N ASP A 218 4.82 -15.94 -13.36
CA ASP A 218 3.52 -16.56 -13.65
C ASP A 218 2.77 -17.00 -12.38
N ALA A 219 3.23 -16.60 -11.19
CA ALA A 219 2.52 -16.87 -9.95
C ALA A 219 1.23 -16.05 -9.85
N THR A 220 0.32 -16.51 -9.01
CA THR A 220 -0.88 -15.76 -8.67
C THR A 220 -0.52 -14.59 -7.76
N LEU A 221 -0.85 -13.36 -8.16
CA LEU A 221 -0.68 -12.16 -7.36
C LEU A 221 -2.01 -11.73 -6.73
N VAL A 222 -2.06 -11.67 -5.41
CA VAL A 222 -3.20 -11.18 -4.63
C VAL A 222 -2.77 -9.91 -3.90
N SER A 223 -3.15 -8.76 -4.43
CA SER A 223 -2.82 -7.48 -3.80
C SER A 223 -3.89 -7.06 -2.82
N ILE A 224 -3.49 -6.80 -1.59
CA ILE A 224 -4.30 -6.23 -0.53
C ILE A 224 -3.90 -4.76 -0.40
N LEU A 225 -4.86 -3.87 -0.56
CA LEU A 225 -4.60 -2.44 -0.70
C LEU A 225 -5.35 -1.63 0.34
N THR A 226 -4.59 -0.90 1.14
CA THR A 226 -5.10 0.16 2.00
C THR A 226 -4.71 1.50 1.41
N THR A 227 -5.66 2.21 0.82
CA THR A 227 -5.35 3.45 0.11
C THR A 227 -6.44 4.50 0.26
N GLU A 228 -6.01 5.74 0.38
CA GLU A 228 -6.86 6.94 0.41
C GLU A 228 -7.39 7.31 -0.98
N THR A 229 -6.88 6.68 -2.04
CA THR A 229 -7.28 7.00 -3.42
C THR A 229 -8.72 6.56 -3.67
N PRO A 230 -9.58 7.46 -4.15
CA PRO A 230 -10.99 7.14 -4.42
C PRO A 230 -11.14 5.95 -5.39
N PRO A 231 -12.21 5.14 -5.24
CA PRO A 231 -12.44 3.96 -6.10
C PRO A 231 -12.52 4.27 -7.60
N LYS A 232 -12.92 5.50 -7.96
CA LYS A 232 -13.02 5.96 -9.36
C LYS A 232 -11.66 6.23 -10.00
N LEU A 233 -10.65 6.54 -9.19
CA LEU A 233 -9.28 6.58 -9.68
C LEU A 233 -8.83 5.12 -9.69
N LYS A 234 -8.73 4.54 -10.87
CA LYS A 234 -8.12 3.23 -11.04
C LYS A 234 -6.74 3.28 -10.39
N VAL A 235 -6.64 2.81 -9.16
CA VAL A 235 -5.35 2.63 -8.49
C VAL A 235 -4.72 1.44 -9.17
N HIS A 236 -4.16 1.72 -10.32
CA HIS A 236 -3.25 0.78 -10.91
C HIS A 236 -1.99 0.88 -10.06
N LEU A 237 -1.72 -0.13 -9.29
CA LEU A 237 -0.40 -0.36 -8.75
C LEU A 237 0.65 -0.30 -9.85
N PHE A 238 0.22 -0.22 -11.10
CA PHE A 238 0.98 -0.64 -12.25
C PHE A 238 0.97 0.32 -13.42
N GLU A 239 -0.03 1.18 -13.58
CA GLU A 239 -0.12 2.04 -14.75
C GLU A 239 -0.54 3.46 -14.39
N ARG A 240 0.15 4.43 -14.98
CA ARG A 240 -0.47 5.67 -15.38
C ARG A 240 -0.71 5.59 -16.87
N PRO A 241 -1.95 5.27 -17.30
CA PRO A 241 -2.26 5.08 -18.70
C PRO A 241 -2.27 6.39 -19.51
N ASP A 242 -2.09 7.53 -18.85
CA ASP A 242 -2.43 8.83 -19.41
C ASP A 242 -1.26 9.52 -20.12
N SER A 243 -0.06 8.93 -20.13
CA SER A 243 1.09 9.47 -20.84
C SER A 243 1.59 8.50 -21.90
N ALA A 244 1.56 8.92 -23.14
CA ALA A 244 2.18 8.19 -24.25
C ALA A 244 3.71 8.03 -24.05
N ASP A 245 4.31 8.93 -23.27
CA ASP A 245 5.71 8.88 -22.87
C ASP A 245 5.85 9.22 -21.37
N PRO A 246 5.89 8.20 -20.50
CA PRO A 246 5.96 8.41 -19.06
C PRO A 246 7.28 9.06 -18.61
N TYR A 247 8.38 8.89 -19.35
CA TYR A 247 9.65 9.55 -19.05
C TYR A 247 9.58 11.05 -19.32
N ASN A 248 8.94 11.48 -20.42
CA ASN A 248 8.68 12.90 -20.66
C ASN A 248 7.80 13.49 -19.56
N ALA A 249 6.76 12.77 -19.13
CA ALA A 249 5.91 13.23 -18.04
C ALA A 249 6.70 13.46 -16.73
N ALA A 250 7.67 12.61 -16.41
CA ALA A 250 8.55 12.79 -15.25
C ALA A 250 9.48 14.00 -15.41
N ILE A 251 10.08 14.17 -16.60
CA ILE A 251 10.95 15.31 -16.93
C ILE A 251 10.15 16.62 -16.87
N ASP A 252 8.95 16.66 -17.43
CA ASP A 252 8.09 17.84 -17.44
C ASP A 252 7.65 18.24 -16.02
N VAL A 253 7.39 17.28 -15.15
CA VAL A 253 7.15 17.55 -13.72
C VAL A 253 8.35 18.28 -13.13
N LEU A 254 9.58 17.77 -13.31
CA LEU A 254 10.77 18.42 -12.77
C LEU A 254 10.99 19.83 -13.33
N ARG A 255 10.69 20.05 -14.61
CA ARG A 255 10.76 21.38 -15.23
C ARG A 255 9.68 22.33 -14.71
N ASN A 256 8.43 21.86 -14.63
CA ASN A 256 7.29 22.67 -14.18
C ASN A 256 7.44 23.12 -12.71
N TYR A 257 8.14 22.34 -11.89
CA TYR A 257 8.47 22.70 -10.52
C TYR A 257 9.85 23.41 -10.39
N ASN A 258 10.48 23.76 -11.51
CA ASN A 258 11.83 24.38 -11.56
C ASN A 258 12.90 23.57 -10.82
N CYS A 259 12.79 22.24 -10.82
CA CYS A 259 13.68 21.33 -10.11
C CYS A 259 14.70 20.63 -11.01
N TRP A 260 14.57 20.71 -12.34
CA TRP A 260 15.39 19.93 -13.27
C TRP A 260 16.89 20.12 -13.06
N ASP A 261 17.35 21.35 -12.95
CA ASP A 261 18.78 21.67 -12.82
C ASP A 261 19.32 21.33 -11.43
N ALA A 262 18.45 21.28 -10.42
CA ALA A 262 18.80 20.87 -9.06
C ALA A 262 18.82 19.34 -8.86
N MET A 263 18.39 18.55 -9.86
CA MET A 263 18.47 17.10 -9.77
C MET A 263 19.90 16.58 -9.92
N PRO A 264 20.27 15.51 -9.18
CA PRO A 264 21.53 14.82 -9.40
C PRO A 264 21.74 14.43 -10.85
N THR A 265 22.99 14.48 -11.33
CA THR A 265 23.33 14.13 -12.72
C THR A 265 22.87 12.73 -13.08
N SER A 266 23.07 11.75 -12.19
CA SER A 266 22.62 10.36 -12.36
C SER A 266 21.10 10.25 -12.62
N VAL A 267 20.31 11.05 -11.92
CA VAL A 267 18.84 11.08 -12.09
C VAL A 267 18.46 11.65 -13.45
N ARG A 268 19.10 12.75 -13.85
CA ARG A 268 18.84 13.36 -15.17
C ARG A 268 19.23 12.44 -16.31
N GLU A 269 20.42 11.85 -16.24
CA GLU A 269 20.91 10.89 -17.24
C GLU A 269 19.99 9.65 -17.33
N PHE A 270 19.58 9.09 -16.20
CA PHE A 270 18.65 7.98 -16.15
C PHE A 270 17.30 8.31 -16.85
N LEU A 271 16.72 9.45 -16.53
CA LEU A 271 15.44 9.87 -17.13
C LEU A 271 15.57 10.15 -18.64
N LEU A 272 16.72 10.68 -19.08
CA LEU A 272 17.01 10.94 -20.50
C LEU A 272 17.30 9.64 -21.28
N ALA A 273 17.89 8.64 -20.64
CA ALA A 273 18.17 7.34 -21.27
C ALA A 273 16.90 6.57 -21.64
N ARG A 274 15.78 6.81 -20.94
CA ARG A 274 14.45 6.23 -21.23
C ARG A 274 14.42 4.71 -21.36
N ASP A 275 15.22 4.00 -20.57
CA ASP A 275 15.28 2.55 -20.64
C ASP A 275 13.91 1.93 -20.29
N PRO A 276 13.23 1.25 -21.22
CA PRO A 276 11.89 0.71 -20.99
C PRO A 276 11.86 -0.39 -19.92
N GLN A 277 13.00 -1.00 -19.61
CA GLN A 277 13.12 -2.02 -18.56
C GLN A 277 12.77 -1.45 -17.18
N TYR A 278 13.09 -0.17 -16.94
CA TYR A 278 12.89 0.48 -15.64
C TYR A 278 11.67 1.41 -15.61
N GLY A 279 11.06 1.66 -16.75
CA GLY A 279 9.84 2.46 -16.86
C GLY A 279 8.66 1.90 -16.06
N PRO A 280 7.55 2.63 -16.01
CA PRO A 280 6.30 2.14 -15.42
C PRO A 280 5.86 0.81 -16.02
N LEU A 281 5.14 0.02 -15.24
CA LEU A 281 4.59 -1.25 -15.69
C LEU A 281 3.59 -1.01 -16.82
N ARG A 282 3.72 -1.76 -17.91
CA ARG A 282 2.81 -1.68 -19.05
C ARG A 282 1.72 -2.74 -18.93
N LYS A 283 0.57 -2.46 -19.54
CA LYS A 283 -0.59 -3.35 -19.51
C LYS A 283 -0.26 -4.76 -20.03
N GLU A 284 0.55 -4.83 -21.05
CA GLU A 284 0.97 -6.08 -21.70
C GLU A 284 1.78 -6.98 -20.76
N GLU A 285 2.48 -6.40 -19.77
CA GLU A 285 3.28 -7.15 -18.79
C GLU A 285 2.41 -7.92 -17.79
N THR A 286 1.14 -7.54 -17.62
CA THR A 286 0.19 -8.12 -16.67
C THR A 286 -1.03 -8.76 -17.32
N GLN A 287 -1.27 -8.50 -18.59
CA GLN A 287 -2.44 -8.99 -19.30
C GLN A 287 -2.47 -10.52 -19.34
N GLY A 288 -3.61 -11.11 -18.96
CA GLY A 288 -3.80 -12.56 -18.92
C GLY A 288 -3.15 -13.27 -17.75
N LYS A 289 -2.45 -12.55 -16.86
CA LYS A 289 -1.89 -13.13 -15.63
C LYS A 289 -2.92 -13.22 -14.51
N PRO A 290 -2.81 -14.20 -13.59
CA PRO A 290 -3.74 -14.36 -12.47
C PRO A 290 -3.47 -13.32 -11.37
N HIS A 291 -3.76 -12.05 -11.68
CA HIS A 291 -3.56 -10.92 -10.78
C HIS A 291 -4.90 -10.41 -10.26
N TYR A 292 -5.06 -10.41 -8.94
CA TYR A 292 -6.27 -9.99 -8.22
C TYR A 292 -5.94 -8.85 -7.26
N HIS A 293 -6.78 -7.82 -7.24
CA HIS A 293 -6.52 -6.63 -6.43
C HIS A 293 -7.75 -6.34 -5.56
N PHE A 294 -7.55 -6.26 -4.25
CA PHE A 294 -8.59 -6.00 -3.27
C PHE A 294 -8.23 -4.75 -2.46
N ARG A 295 -9.02 -3.70 -2.63
CA ARG A 295 -8.93 -2.53 -1.79
C ARG A 295 -9.76 -2.75 -0.54
N VAL A 296 -9.13 -2.86 0.61
CA VAL A 296 -9.76 -3.26 1.87
C VAL A 296 -10.05 -2.07 2.78
N MET A 297 -9.59 -0.88 2.45
CA MET A 297 -9.78 0.32 3.25
C MET A 297 -9.64 1.59 2.40
N GLY A 298 -10.46 2.57 2.72
CA GLY A 298 -10.42 3.91 2.15
C GLY A 298 -11.20 4.89 3.02
N PRO A 299 -11.20 6.21 2.69
CA PRO A 299 -11.87 7.23 3.48
C PRO A 299 -13.39 7.03 3.56
N GLU A 300 -14.00 6.37 2.58
CA GLU A 300 -15.43 6.06 2.58
C GLU A 300 -15.85 5.19 3.76
N TYR A 301 -15.00 4.28 4.22
CA TYR A 301 -15.30 3.44 5.40
C TYR A 301 -15.45 4.26 6.67
N MET A 302 -14.58 5.26 6.84
CA MET A 302 -14.64 6.20 7.96
C MET A 302 -15.92 7.03 7.90
N LEU A 303 -16.23 7.57 6.72
CA LEU A 303 -17.39 8.40 6.49
C LEU A 303 -18.68 7.63 6.74
N GLU A 304 -18.83 6.45 6.16
CA GLU A 304 -20.02 5.60 6.32
C GLU A 304 -20.24 5.18 7.77
N ALA A 305 -19.17 4.83 8.50
CA ALA A 305 -19.26 4.48 9.91
C ALA A 305 -19.68 5.68 10.77
N GLY A 306 -19.10 6.85 10.52
CA GLY A 306 -19.47 8.08 11.19
C GLY A 306 -20.93 8.48 10.90
N LEU A 307 -21.37 8.41 9.65
CA LEU A 307 -22.76 8.70 9.26
C LEU A 307 -23.75 7.72 9.92
N ARG A 308 -23.43 6.43 9.92
CA ARG A 308 -24.26 5.43 10.60
C ARG A 308 -24.38 5.74 12.08
N ARG A 309 -23.27 6.05 12.75
CA ARG A 309 -23.26 6.38 14.18
C ARG A 309 -24.04 7.64 14.47
N ALA A 310 -23.91 8.68 13.66
CA ALA A 310 -24.67 9.93 13.79
C ALA A 310 -26.19 9.66 13.71
N ARG A 311 -26.63 8.83 12.76
CA ARG A 311 -28.03 8.45 12.62
C ARG A 311 -28.54 7.64 13.80
N GLU A 312 -27.73 6.69 14.35
CA GLU A 312 -28.05 5.95 15.57
C GLU A 312 -28.26 6.87 16.79
N LEU A 313 -27.56 8.01 16.82
CA LEU A 313 -27.71 9.04 17.83
C LEU A 313 -28.88 10.01 17.55
N GLY A 314 -29.68 9.75 16.52
CA GLY A 314 -30.84 10.57 16.16
C GLY A 314 -30.50 11.86 15.41
N LEU A 315 -29.28 11.99 14.88
CA LEU A 315 -28.88 13.18 14.12
C LEU A 315 -29.31 13.07 12.64
N ASN A 316 -29.70 14.22 12.07
CA ASN A 316 -29.95 14.31 10.63
C ASN A 316 -28.61 14.43 9.87
N ALA A 317 -27.97 13.28 9.61
CA ALA A 317 -26.68 13.21 8.95
C ALA A 317 -26.83 12.73 7.48
N THR A 318 -26.22 13.49 6.56
CA THR A 318 -26.25 13.25 5.11
C THR A 318 -24.84 13.13 4.54
#